data_e69f5f010bdcfecfb094b82010ae7911
#
_entry.id   e69f5f010bdcfecfb094b82010ae7911
#
_cell.length_a   1.000
_cell.length_b   1.000
_cell.length_c   1.000
_cell.angle_alpha   90.00
_cell.angle_beta   90.00
_cell.angle_gamma   90.00
#
_symmetry.space_group_name_H-M   'P 1'
#
loop_
_entity.id
_entity.type
_entity.pdbx_description
1 polymer ?
#
loop_
_entity_poly.entity_id
_entity_poly.type
_entity_poly.pdbx_seq_one_letter_code
_entity_poly.pdbx_strand_id
1 'polypeptide(L)'
;MEAEVRIERYADQGRCVAHIDGRVVFVRFALPGELVRIELDEPHDRDDRFWTAEVVEVLEPSPDRVDPAWPLAGPLAMDGGVGGADLVHVSLEGQLKWKAATIGEQMRRLGHVDVGEVTVERMPGDEAEPNGLGGLHWRTRIELIADEEGYASMRRRGSHTRVRLDGMPLATRRLLDVADREHVWDGGFTPGAQIRIAAPEPRLGDGDSGAGHTGADGASAADDGNFAVLVGGEIVSGVADLTERMSVEGHDFAYSVASSGFWQIHRMAPMRLPAHVMSLVHEVLGSRESAVLWDLYSGSGLFSLPMAALAAPRTRMLTVEGAPEAVHHARRNLREAGLDNVDARCGDVAATLRNVPHDLSRPDMVVLDPPRAGARAKVCRQIAESGAPAVAYIACDPTSLARDTATFASLGYEVAFIRAFDIYPMTHHVETIALFSRTRKA
;
A
#
# COMPACT_ATOMS: atom_id res chain seq x y z
N MET A 1 9.07 3.87 32.71
CA MET A 1 8.27 3.19 33.79
C MET A 1 7.76 1.88 33.25
N GLU A 2 8.00 0.77 33.96
CA GLU A 2 7.44 -0.55 33.59
C GLU A 2 6.11 -0.83 34.27
N ALA A 3 5.24 -1.59 33.60
CA ALA A 3 3.97 -2.06 34.14
C ALA A 3 3.56 -3.39 33.49
N GLU A 4 2.82 -4.22 34.25
CA GLU A 4 2.18 -5.42 33.72
C GLU A 4 0.73 -5.09 33.34
N VAL A 5 0.36 -5.39 32.08
CA VAL A 5 -0.96 -5.06 31.56
C VAL A 5 -1.54 -6.21 30.73
N ARG A 6 -2.86 -6.34 30.75
CA ARG A 6 -3.60 -7.19 29.82
C ARG A 6 -3.99 -6.38 28.59
N ILE A 7 -3.70 -6.92 27.42
CA ILE A 7 -4.01 -6.30 26.13
C ILE A 7 -5.46 -6.60 25.76
N GLU A 8 -6.23 -5.57 25.46
CA GLU A 8 -7.68 -5.67 25.26
C GLU A 8 -8.08 -5.85 23.79
N ARG A 9 -7.54 -5.03 22.89
CA ARG A 9 -7.94 -5.01 21.49
C ARG A 9 -6.88 -4.40 20.57
N TYR A 10 -7.04 -4.64 19.29
CA TYR A 10 -6.25 -3.96 18.27
C TYR A 10 -6.51 -2.44 18.26
N ALA A 11 -5.52 -1.70 17.82
CA ALA A 11 -5.61 -0.28 17.50
C ALA A 11 -4.89 0.01 16.19
N ASP A 12 -5.03 1.26 15.71
CA ASP A 12 -4.36 1.74 14.52
C ASP A 12 -2.84 1.84 14.69
N GLN A 13 -2.11 1.91 13.59
CA GLN A 13 -0.66 2.09 13.53
C GLN A 13 0.15 0.96 14.20
N GLY A 14 -0.31 -0.29 14.08
CA GLY A 14 0.41 -1.44 14.63
C GLY A 14 0.47 -1.46 16.15
N ARG A 15 -0.52 -0.91 16.83
CA ARG A 15 -0.61 -0.84 18.29
C ARG A 15 -1.82 -1.62 18.80
N CYS A 16 -1.78 -1.96 20.07
CA CYS A 16 -2.91 -2.48 20.82
C CYS A 16 -3.27 -1.57 21.99
N VAL A 17 -4.47 -1.73 22.53
CA VAL A 17 -4.95 -0.97 23.67
C VAL A 17 -4.82 -1.78 24.95
N ALA A 18 -4.31 -1.13 25.99
CA ALA A 18 -4.37 -1.55 27.39
C ALA A 18 -4.78 -0.35 28.27
N HIS A 19 -5.00 -0.58 29.56
CA HIS A 19 -5.27 0.48 30.54
C HIS A 19 -4.36 0.35 31.76
N ILE A 20 -3.88 1.50 32.26
CA ILE A 20 -3.21 1.63 33.56
C ILE A 20 -3.97 2.69 34.36
N ASP A 21 -4.50 2.32 35.53
CA ASP A 21 -5.29 3.20 36.40
C ASP A 21 -6.40 3.98 35.66
N GLY A 22 -7.09 3.29 34.71
CA GLY A 22 -8.17 3.87 33.91
C GLY A 22 -7.71 4.71 32.72
N ARG A 23 -6.40 4.86 32.49
CA ARG A 23 -5.84 5.58 31.35
C ARG A 23 -5.52 4.62 30.22
N VAL A 24 -5.84 5.05 28.99
CA VAL A 24 -5.50 4.32 27.76
C VAL A 24 -4.00 4.33 27.53
N VAL A 25 -3.45 3.15 27.26
CA VAL A 25 -2.06 2.97 26.79
C VAL A 25 -2.07 2.27 25.44
N PHE A 26 -1.41 2.86 24.46
CA PHE A 26 -1.20 2.25 23.15
C PHE A 26 0.13 1.50 23.14
N VAL A 27 0.06 0.17 23.05
CA VAL A 27 1.20 -0.73 23.19
C VAL A 27 1.63 -1.30 21.85
N ARG A 28 2.92 -1.17 21.50
CA ARG A 28 3.53 -1.83 20.34
C ARG A 28 3.96 -3.24 20.66
N PHE A 29 3.99 -4.10 19.63
CA PHE A 29 4.42 -5.50 19.70
C PHE A 29 3.60 -6.36 20.68
N ALA A 30 2.36 -5.98 20.91
CA ALA A 30 1.40 -6.72 21.73
C ALA A 30 0.29 -7.31 20.84
N LEU A 31 -0.41 -8.32 21.37
CA LEU A 31 -1.59 -8.92 20.76
C LEU A 31 -2.74 -8.98 21.76
N PRO A 32 -4.01 -8.83 21.30
CA PRO A 32 -5.17 -8.93 22.18
C PRO A 32 -5.18 -10.25 22.97
N GLY A 33 -5.53 -10.14 24.26
CA GLY A 33 -5.57 -11.27 25.20
C GLY A 33 -4.25 -11.56 25.89
N GLU A 34 -3.12 -11.03 25.45
CA GLU A 34 -1.82 -11.24 26.10
C GLU A 34 -1.74 -10.56 27.46
N LEU A 35 -1.01 -11.17 28.40
CA LEU A 35 -0.44 -10.49 29.56
C LEU A 35 1.01 -10.16 29.24
N VAL A 36 1.37 -8.88 29.29
CA VAL A 36 2.70 -8.41 28.93
C VAL A 36 3.25 -7.44 29.96
N ARG A 37 4.57 -7.39 30.08
CA ARG A 37 5.28 -6.28 30.70
C ARG A 37 5.65 -5.28 29.65
N ILE A 38 5.32 -4.02 29.88
CA ILE A 38 5.55 -2.91 28.97
C ILE A 38 6.45 -1.86 29.61
N GLU A 39 7.19 -1.14 28.76
CA GLU A 39 7.89 0.09 29.12
C GLU A 39 7.20 1.28 28.46
N LEU A 40 6.81 2.29 29.27
CA LEU A 40 6.20 3.52 28.78
C LEU A 40 7.24 4.37 28.05
N ASP A 41 6.83 4.93 26.89
CA ASP A 41 7.64 5.89 26.14
C ASP A 41 7.83 7.17 26.97
N GLU A 42 9.03 7.72 26.96
CA GLU A 42 9.37 8.98 27.62
C GLU A 42 9.47 10.15 26.60
N PRO A 43 9.07 11.39 26.95
CA PRO A 43 8.44 11.76 28.22
C PRO A 43 6.94 11.38 28.26
N HIS A 44 6.41 11.08 29.45
CA HIS A 44 4.97 10.92 29.68
C HIS A 44 4.55 11.70 30.93
N ASP A 45 3.34 12.30 30.91
CA ASP A 45 2.78 13.07 31.99
C ASP A 45 1.46 12.47 32.47
N ARG A 46 1.13 12.70 33.74
CA ARG A 46 -0.16 12.29 34.32
C ARG A 46 -1.35 13.00 33.68
N ASP A 47 -1.15 14.15 33.05
CA ASP A 47 -2.20 14.91 32.36
C ASP A 47 -2.38 14.54 30.89
N ASP A 48 -1.52 13.66 30.35
CA ASP A 48 -1.67 13.17 28.99
C ASP A 48 -2.98 12.39 28.82
N ARG A 49 -3.65 12.56 27.69
CA ARG A 49 -4.92 11.85 27.39
C ARG A 49 -4.74 10.35 27.23
N PHE A 50 -3.58 9.93 26.78
CA PHE A 50 -3.16 8.53 26.62
C PHE A 50 -1.64 8.46 26.75
N TRP A 51 -1.14 7.26 27.00
CA TRP A 51 0.28 6.96 26.95
C TRP A 51 0.61 6.03 25.79
N THR A 52 1.88 5.95 25.44
CA THR A 52 2.43 4.97 24.49
C THR A 52 3.46 4.11 25.20
N ALA A 53 3.59 2.87 24.76
CA ALA A 53 4.49 1.90 25.35
C ALA A 53 4.93 0.85 24.33
N GLU A 54 5.97 0.13 24.68
CA GLU A 54 6.45 -1.04 23.95
C GLU A 54 6.55 -2.26 24.86
N VAL A 55 6.28 -3.46 24.34
CA VAL A 55 6.43 -4.72 25.07
C VAL A 55 7.91 -4.99 25.33
N VAL A 56 8.27 -5.25 26.60
CA VAL A 56 9.60 -5.70 26.99
C VAL A 56 9.64 -7.18 27.32
N GLU A 57 8.50 -7.76 27.75
CA GLU A 57 8.37 -9.19 28.03
C GLU A 57 6.93 -9.68 27.81
N VAL A 58 6.77 -10.86 27.24
CA VAL A 58 5.47 -11.52 27.09
C VAL A 58 5.33 -12.60 28.15
N LEU A 59 4.36 -12.44 29.06
CA LEU A 59 4.12 -13.34 30.17
C LEU A 59 3.11 -14.45 29.81
N GLU A 60 2.05 -14.10 29.08
CA GLU A 60 1.06 -15.04 28.56
C GLU A 60 0.84 -14.72 27.06
N PRO A 61 1.39 -15.55 26.14
CA PRO A 61 1.32 -15.24 24.71
C PRO A 61 -0.04 -15.54 24.09
N SER A 62 -0.39 -14.78 23.05
CA SER A 62 -1.49 -15.09 22.15
C SER A 62 -1.15 -16.28 21.24
N PRO A 63 -2.14 -17.08 20.78
CA PRO A 63 -1.91 -18.11 19.76
C PRO A 63 -1.48 -17.54 18.40
N ASP A 64 -1.71 -16.27 18.13
CA ASP A 64 -1.27 -15.60 16.91
C ASP A 64 0.16 -15.00 17.04
N ARG A 65 0.84 -15.19 18.19
CA ARG A 65 2.24 -14.75 18.35
C ARG A 65 3.22 -15.73 17.72
N VAL A 66 4.19 -15.16 17.02
CA VAL A 66 5.32 -15.89 16.42
C VAL A 66 6.65 -15.20 16.74
N ASP A 67 7.75 -15.92 16.56
CA ASP A 67 9.07 -15.30 16.56
C ASP A 67 9.22 -14.37 15.37
N PRO A 68 9.82 -13.17 15.54
CA PRO A 68 9.97 -12.22 14.45
C PRO A 68 10.77 -12.77 13.28
N ALA A 69 10.16 -12.83 12.09
CA ALA A 69 10.84 -13.23 10.86
C ALA A 69 11.98 -12.25 10.46
N TRP A 70 11.92 -11.03 10.97
CA TRP A 70 12.98 -10.02 10.86
C TRP A 70 13.28 -9.42 12.25
N PRO A 71 14.21 -10.02 13.02
CA PRO A 71 14.48 -9.60 14.41
C PRO A 71 14.84 -8.12 14.57
N LEU A 72 15.60 -7.55 13.62
CA LEU A 72 15.95 -6.12 13.65
C LEU A 72 14.72 -5.19 13.62
N ALA A 73 13.58 -5.63 13.08
CA ALA A 73 12.33 -4.86 13.10
C ALA A 73 11.49 -5.11 14.37
N GLY A 74 11.89 -6.03 15.22
CA GLY A 74 11.26 -6.40 16.48
C GLY A 74 11.30 -5.32 17.56
N PRO A 75 10.94 -5.69 18.82
CA PRO A 75 10.99 -4.79 19.97
C PRO A 75 12.38 -4.23 20.27
N LEU A 76 12.45 -2.99 20.78
CA LEU A 76 13.70 -2.35 21.21
C LEU A 76 14.43 -3.14 22.30
N ALA A 77 13.68 -3.72 23.23
CA ALA A 77 14.22 -4.57 24.32
C ALA A 77 14.89 -5.86 23.82
N MET A 78 14.66 -6.25 22.57
CA MET A 78 15.25 -7.43 21.91
C MET A 78 16.25 -7.04 20.81
N ASP A 79 16.96 -5.91 20.96
CA ASP A 79 17.89 -5.32 19.99
C ASP A 79 17.29 -5.01 18.61
N GLY A 80 15.97 -4.94 18.53
CA GLY A 80 15.22 -4.54 17.36
C GLY A 80 15.14 -3.04 17.18
N GLY A 81 14.04 -2.59 16.59
CA GLY A 81 13.71 -1.17 16.49
C GLY A 81 13.80 -0.57 15.10
N VAL A 82 14.24 -1.33 14.09
CA VAL A 82 14.21 -0.86 12.70
C VAL A 82 12.77 -0.65 12.25
N GLY A 83 12.50 0.41 11.51
CA GLY A 83 11.18 0.69 10.94
C GLY A 83 10.83 -0.22 9.76
N GLY A 84 9.62 -0.03 9.21
CA GLY A 84 9.19 -0.68 7.97
C GLY A 84 8.50 -2.05 8.14
N ALA A 85 8.51 -2.64 9.35
CA ALA A 85 7.76 -3.84 9.69
C ALA A 85 7.43 -3.82 11.18
N ASP A 86 6.17 -3.69 11.52
CA ASP A 86 5.67 -3.52 12.90
C ASP A 86 4.77 -4.67 13.38
N LEU A 87 4.47 -5.64 12.50
CA LEU A 87 3.74 -6.86 12.81
C LEU A 87 4.58 -8.14 12.65
N VAL A 88 5.91 -8.04 12.72
CA VAL A 88 6.82 -9.20 12.58
C VAL A 88 6.63 -10.28 13.64
N HIS A 89 6.00 -9.95 14.77
CA HIS A 89 5.68 -10.82 15.89
C HIS A 89 4.31 -11.50 15.76
N VAL A 90 3.60 -11.26 14.66
CA VAL A 90 2.22 -11.73 14.42
C VAL A 90 2.22 -12.75 13.29
N SER A 91 1.53 -13.87 13.50
CA SER A 91 1.33 -14.87 12.44
C SER A 91 0.65 -14.23 11.22
N LEU A 92 0.87 -14.81 10.04
CA LEU A 92 0.27 -14.27 8.80
C LEU A 92 -1.26 -14.20 8.89
N GLU A 93 -1.91 -15.18 9.51
CA GLU A 93 -3.36 -15.16 9.74
C GLU A 93 -3.75 -14.08 10.76
N GLY A 94 -2.95 -13.90 11.82
CA GLY A 94 -3.14 -12.84 12.81
C GLY A 94 -3.04 -11.45 12.20
N GLN A 95 -2.14 -11.24 11.22
CA GLN A 95 -2.01 -9.97 10.49
C GLN A 95 -3.29 -9.64 9.71
N LEU A 96 -3.91 -10.62 9.04
CA LEU A 96 -5.17 -10.41 8.32
C LEU A 96 -6.31 -10.05 9.28
N LYS A 97 -6.41 -10.75 10.43
CA LYS A 97 -7.39 -10.43 11.49
C LYS A 97 -7.19 -9.00 12.01
N TRP A 98 -5.93 -8.60 12.26
CA TRP A 98 -5.60 -7.25 12.71
C TRP A 98 -6.10 -6.20 11.72
N LYS A 99 -5.76 -6.35 10.46
CA LYS A 99 -6.12 -5.42 9.37
C LYS A 99 -7.63 -5.32 9.21
N ALA A 100 -8.32 -6.46 9.21
CA ALA A 100 -9.79 -6.51 9.16
C ALA A 100 -10.44 -5.77 10.34
N ALA A 101 -9.98 -6.03 11.56
CA ALA A 101 -10.48 -5.39 12.77
C ALA A 101 -10.26 -3.88 12.75
N THR A 102 -9.09 -3.42 12.28
CA THR A 102 -8.76 -1.99 12.16
C THR A 102 -9.68 -1.29 11.17
N ILE A 103 -9.91 -1.87 9.98
CA ILE A 103 -10.83 -1.31 8.98
C ILE A 103 -12.24 -1.21 9.57
N GLY A 104 -12.78 -2.30 10.14
CA GLY A 104 -14.12 -2.33 10.72
C GLY A 104 -14.30 -1.31 11.86
N GLU A 105 -13.28 -1.14 12.72
CA GLU A 105 -13.32 -0.13 13.78
C GLU A 105 -13.35 1.29 13.23
N GLN A 106 -12.49 1.62 12.26
CA GLN A 106 -12.45 2.96 11.67
C GLN A 106 -13.77 3.27 10.93
N MET A 107 -14.32 2.32 10.17
CA MET A 107 -15.58 2.50 9.48
C MET A 107 -16.74 2.75 10.43
N ARG A 108 -16.81 2.05 11.57
CA ARG A 108 -17.84 2.30 12.60
C ARG A 108 -17.65 3.66 13.29
N ARG A 109 -16.41 3.98 13.70
CA ARG A 109 -16.12 5.17 14.51
C ARG A 109 -16.18 6.48 13.73
N LEU A 110 -15.58 6.50 12.56
CA LEU A 110 -15.39 7.72 11.73
C LEU A 110 -16.27 7.71 10.49
N GLY A 111 -16.53 6.56 9.92
CA GLY A 111 -17.40 6.38 8.77
C GLY A 111 -18.87 6.35 9.13
N HIS A 112 -19.19 6.08 10.41
CA HIS A 112 -20.56 5.92 10.93
C HIS A 112 -21.34 4.84 10.18
N VAL A 113 -20.65 3.82 9.69
CA VAL A 113 -21.22 2.69 8.96
C VAL A 113 -20.67 1.37 9.50
N ASP A 114 -21.54 0.39 9.66
CA ASP A 114 -21.15 -0.99 9.91
C ASP A 114 -21.03 -1.73 8.58
N VAL A 115 -19.82 -2.12 8.22
CA VAL A 115 -19.51 -2.83 6.98
C VAL A 115 -19.48 -4.35 7.16
N GLY A 116 -19.85 -4.84 8.34
CA GLY A 116 -19.79 -6.26 8.67
C GLY A 116 -18.35 -6.77 8.77
N GLU A 117 -18.15 -8.04 8.42
CA GLU A 117 -16.84 -8.67 8.39
C GLU A 117 -16.09 -8.29 7.11
N VAL A 118 -14.92 -7.66 7.28
CA VAL A 118 -14.08 -7.25 6.16
C VAL A 118 -13.14 -8.39 5.78
N THR A 119 -13.23 -8.86 4.54
CA THR A 119 -12.27 -9.82 4.01
C THR A 119 -10.97 -9.10 3.63
N VAL A 120 -9.84 -9.56 4.20
CA VAL A 120 -8.49 -9.14 3.81
C VAL A 120 -7.85 -10.27 3.00
N GLU A 121 -7.61 -10.02 1.74
CA GLU A 121 -7.02 -10.99 0.81
C GLU A 121 -5.50 -10.97 0.90
N ARG A 122 -4.88 -12.14 1.14
CA ARG A 122 -3.43 -12.31 1.03
C ARG A 122 -3.02 -12.29 -0.44
N MET A 123 -1.86 -11.72 -0.73
CA MET A 123 -1.31 -11.75 -2.09
C MET A 123 -0.78 -13.15 -2.43
N PRO A 124 -0.96 -13.59 -3.68
CA PRO A 124 -0.42 -14.86 -4.15
C PRO A 124 1.11 -14.94 -3.92
N GLY A 125 1.56 -16.08 -3.40
CA GLY A 125 2.96 -16.32 -3.07
C GLY A 125 3.42 -15.81 -1.70
N ASP A 126 2.53 -15.18 -0.92
CA ASP A 126 2.84 -14.73 0.44
C ASP A 126 2.34 -15.71 1.52
N GLU A 127 1.89 -16.89 1.12
CA GLU A 127 1.50 -17.96 2.02
C GLU A 127 2.67 -18.38 2.92
N ALA A 128 2.36 -19.05 4.03
CA ALA A 128 3.39 -19.60 4.90
C ALA A 128 4.26 -20.65 4.17
N GLU A 129 5.54 -20.74 4.54
CA GLU A 129 6.40 -21.79 4.04
C GLU A 129 5.83 -23.19 4.37
N PRO A 130 6.03 -24.22 3.54
CA PRO A 130 6.80 -24.21 2.26
C PRO A 130 5.98 -23.78 1.03
N ASN A 131 4.72 -23.37 1.17
CA ASN A 131 3.81 -23.09 0.05
C ASN A 131 3.98 -21.66 -0.53
N GLY A 132 4.68 -20.78 0.20
CA GLY A 132 4.89 -19.38 -0.17
C GLY A 132 6.15 -18.80 0.47
N LEU A 133 6.25 -17.47 0.48
CA LEU A 133 7.42 -16.73 0.97
C LEU A 133 7.26 -16.24 2.43
N GLY A 134 6.23 -16.73 3.14
CA GLY A 134 6.02 -16.38 4.55
C GLY A 134 5.79 -14.89 4.80
N GLY A 135 5.25 -14.15 3.83
CA GLY A 135 5.08 -12.69 3.91
C GLY A 135 6.38 -11.89 3.78
N LEU A 136 7.45 -12.51 3.27
CA LEU A 136 8.73 -11.89 2.96
C LEU A 136 8.89 -11.72 1.43
N HIS A 137 9.96 -11.05 1.00
CA HIS A 137 10.34 -10.93 -0.42
C HIS A 137 9.26 -10.37 -1.35
N TRP A 138 8.52 -9.37 -0.88
CA TRP A 138 7.41 -8.78 -1.65
C TRP A 138 7.70 -7.37 -2.21
N ARG A 139 8.70 -6.64 -1.64
CA ARG A 139 8.99 -5.25 -2.04
C ARG A 139 9.88 -5.18 -3.27
N THR A 140 9.41 -4.53 -4.31
CA THR A 140 10.16 -4.23 -5.53
C THR A 140 10.91 -2.90 -5.47
N ARG A 141 10.69 -2.11 -4.42
CA ARG A 141 11.33 -0.81 -4.17
C ARG A 141 11.63 -0.66 -2.68
N ILE A 142 12.85 -0.26 -2.35
CA ILE A 142 13.26 0.08 -0.99
C ILE A 142 13.96 1.43 -0.95
N GLU A 143 13.92 2.06 0.21
CA GLU A 143 14.60 3.32 0.49
C GLU A 143 15.34 3.20 1.81
N LEU A 144 16.61 3.50 1.77
CA LEU A 144 17.55 3.41 2.87
C LEU A 144 18.24 4.77 3.04
N ILE A 145 19.05 4.90 4.06
CA ILE A 145 19.83 6.11 4.29
C ILE A 145 21.22 5.71 4.78
N ALA A 146 22.24 6.35 4.26
CA ALA A 146 23.60 6.11 4.72
C ALA A 146 23.78 6.54 6.19
N ASP A 147 24.39 5.70 7.01
CA ASP A 147 24.78 6.03 8.38
C ASP A 147 26.00 6.96 8.43
N GLU A 148 26.55 7.20 9.61
CA GLU A 148 27.70 8.09 9.82
C GLU A 148 28.99 7.53 9.22
N GLU A 149 29.05 6.21 9.02
CA GLU A 149 30.20 5.51 8.42
C GLU A 149 30.01 5.26 6.91
N GLY A 150 28.87 5.66 6.36
CA GLY A 150 28.54 5.52 4.93
C GLY A 150 27.95 4.18 4.55
N TYR A 151 27.42 3.39 5.48
CA TYR A 151 26.75 2.13 5.18
C TYR A 151 25.23 2.30 5.05
N ALA A 152 24.60 1.47 4.24
CA ALA A 152 23.16 1.42 4.11
C ALA A 152 22.49 1.07 5.45
N SER A 153 21.52 1.87 5.88
CA SER A 153 20.94 1.79 7.22
C SER A 153 19.47 2.21 7.24
N MET A 154 18.80 1.90 8.33
CA MET A 154 17.48 2.43 8.67
C MET A 154 17.50 3.09 10.06
N ARG A 155 16.58 4.02 10.30
CA ARG A 155 16.44 4.65 11.61
C ARG A 155 15.84 3.66 12.63
N ARG A 156 16.40 3.66 13.83
CA ARG A 156 15.78 3.02 15.00
C ARG A 156 14.59 3.85 15.47
N ARG A 157 13.47 3.21 15.78
CA ARG A 157 12.24 3.87 16.28
C ARG A 157 12.56 4.75 17.49
N GLY A 158 11.90 5.90 17.55
CA GLY A 158 12.04 6.84 18.67
C GLY A 158 13.44 7.47 18.84
N SER A 159 14.37 7.24 17.90
CA SER A 159 15.71 7.77 17.99
C SER A 159 16.24 8.30 16.65
N HIS A 160 17.38 8.99 16.71
CA HIS A 160 18.17 9.37 15.53
C HIS A 160 19.22 8.32 15.15
N THR A 161 19.38 7.28 15.98
CA THR A 161 20.36 6.20 15.76
C THR A 161 20.05 5.48 14.47
N ARG A 162 21.08 5.16 13.71
CA ARG A 162 21.04 4.37 12.50
C ARG A 162 21.42 2.93 12.83
N VAL A 163 20.69 1.98 12.24
CA VAL A 163 21.00 0.56 12.33
C VAL A 163 21.45 0.12 10.94
N ARG A 164 22.71 -0.28 10.82
CA ARG A 164 23.28 -0.81 9.58
C ARG A 164 22.51 -2.06 9.15
N LEU A 165 22.30 -2.20 7.86
CA LEU A 165 21.69 -3.36 7.24
C LEU A 165 22.67 -4.07 6.31
N ASP A 166 22.64 -5.39 6.37
CA ASP A 166 23.33 -6.28 5.43
C ASP A 166 22.35 -6.92 4.45
N GLY A 167 21.09 -6.51 4.48
CA GLY A 167 19.99 -6.98 3.66
C GLY A 167 18.65 -6.55 4.22
N MET A 168 17.58 -6.75 3.46
CA MET A 168 16.21 -6.42 3.85
C MET A 168 15.26 -7.56 3.48
N PRO A 169 14.86 -8.43 4.43
CA PRO A 169 14.06 -9.63 4.10
C PRO A 169 12.73 -9.35 3.40
N LEU A 170 12.21 -8.14 3.48
CA LEU A 170 10.98 -7.75 2.77
C LEU A 170 11.22 -7.46 1.28
N ALA A 171 12.47 -7.17 0.86
CA ALA A 171 12.81 -6.91 -0.53
C ALA A 171 12.73 -8.20 -1.36
N THR A 172 12.27 -8.12 -2.61
CA THR A 172 12.26 -9.26 -3.51
C THR A 172 13.67 -9.80 -3.71
N ARG A 173 13.79 -11.09 -4.03
CA ARG A 173 15.11 -11.70 -4.27
C ARG A 173 15.85 -10.99 -5.38
N ARG A 174 15.14 -10.64 -6.48
CA ARG A 174 15.71 -9.85 -7.58
C ARG A 174 16.27 -8.49 -7.09
N LEU A 175 15.56 -7.80 -6.22
CA LEU A 175 16.04 -6.53 -5.68
C LEU A 175 17.29 -6.73 -4.80
N LEU A 176 17.34 -7.80 -4.00
CA LEU A 176 18.51 -8.15 -3.19
C LEU A 176 19.70 -8.51 -4.09
N ASP A 177 19.49 -9.29 -5.16
CA ASP A 177 20.53 -9.61 -6.14
C ASP A 177 21.10 -8.35 -6.81
N VAL A 178 20.24 -7.36 -7.11
CA VAL A 178 20.68 -6.05 -7.61
C VAL A 178 21.49 -5.32 -6.54
N ALA A 179 21.01 -5.27 -5.30
CA ALA A 179 21.73 -4.59 -4.21
C ALA A 179 23.10 -5.18 -3.93
N ASP A 180 23.24 -6.52 -3.99
CA ASP A 180 24.51 -7.25 -3.82
C ASP A 180 25.44 -6.95 -4.99
N ARG A 181 24.99 -7.04 -6.23
CA ARG A 181 25.78 -6.78 -7.43
C ARG A 181 26.27 -5.31 -7.50
N GLU A 182 25.42 -4.37 -7.10
CA GLU A 182 25.73 -2.95 -7.09
C GLU A 182 26.43 -2.51 -5.79
N HIS A 183 26.86 -3.45 -4.93
CA HIS A 183 27.63 -3.22 -3.70
C HIS A 183 26.96 -2.28 -2.71
N VAL A 184 25.62 -2.28 -2.65
CA VAL A 184 24.85 -1.35 -1.79
C VAL A 184 25.14 -1.57 -0.30
N TRP A 185 25.45 -2.80 0.10
CA TRP A 185 25.73 -3.15 1.50
C TRP A 185 27.18 -2.90 1.91
N ASP A 186 28.08 -2.66 0.96
CA ASP A 186 29.53 -2.53 1.21
C ASP A 186 29.92 -1.14 1.76
N GLY A 187 29.00 -0.19 1.76
CA GLY A 187 29.23 1.18 2.25
C GLY A 187 29.85 2.10 1.19
N GLY A 188 30.52 3.16 1.66
CA GLY A 188 31.13 4.16 0.76
C GLY A 188 30.21 5.30 0.34
N PHE A 189 28.99 5.35 0.87
CA PHE A 189 28.06 6.46 0.63
C PHE A 189 28.39 7.68 1.48
N THR A 190 28.04 8.85 0.98
CA THR A 190 28.08 10.06 1.81
C THR A 190 27.12 9.93 2.99
N PRO A 191 27.55 10.16 4.24
CA PRO A 191 26.68 10.10 5.41
C PRO A 191 25.40 10.92 5.23
N GLY A 192 24.26 10.31 5.53
CA GLY A 192 22.93 10.93 5.36
C GLY A 192 22.36 10.89 3.94
N ALA A 193 23.09 10.39 2.95
CA ALA A 193 22.57 10.24 1.60
C ALA A 193 21.40 9.24 1.59
N GLN A 194 20.35 9.57 0.88
CA GLN A 194 19.23 8.68 0.61
C GLN A 194 19.64 7.68 -0.47
N ILE A 195 19.43 6.40 -0.22
CA ILE A 195 19.73 5.30 -1.14
C ILE A 195 18.42 4.66 -1.51
N ARG A 196 18.07 4.68 -2.79
CA ARG A 196 16.86 4.03 -3.30
C ARG A 196 17.24 2.96 -4.29
N ILE A 197 16.59 1.79 -4.18
CA ILE A 197 16.74 0.68 -5.12
C ILE A 197 15.35 0.32 -5.62
N ALA A 198 15.24 0.17 -6.93
CA ALA A 198 14.02 -0.30 -7.59
C ALA A 198 14.36 -1.38 -8.62
N ALA A 199 13.70 -2.52 -8.51
CA ALA A 199 13.88 -3.65 -9.41
C ALA A 199 12.52 -4.32 -9.64
N PRO A 200 11.81 -4.00 -10.73
CA PRO A 200 10.57 -4.67 -11.11
C PRO A 200 10.77 -6.17 -11.27
N GLU A 201 9.78 -6.96 -10.88
CA GLU A 201 9.78 -8.37 -11.19
C GLU A 201 9.66 -8.59 -12.72
N PRO A 202 10.23 -9.69 -13.24
CA PRO A 202 9.92 -10.14 -14.59
C PRO A 202 8.41 -10.35 -14.73
N ARG A 203 7.91 -10.45 -15.96
CA ARG A 203 6.48 -10.59 -16.24
C ARG A 203 5.74 -11.48 -15.24
N LEU A 204 4.75 -10.91 -14.56
CA LEU A 204 3.82 -11.64 -13.70
C LEU A 204 2.58 -12.00 -14.52
N GLY A 205 2.28 -13.29 -14.66
CA GLY A 205 1.08 -13.81 -15.34
C GLY A 205 0.04 -14.34 -14.36
N ASP A 206 -1.21 -14.45 -14.81
CA ASP A 206 -2.29 -15.14 -14.09
C ASP A 206 -1.86 -16.60 -13.86
N GLY A 207 -1.61 -16.99 -12.61
CA GLY A 207 -1.16 -18.34 -12.23
C GLY A 207 0.29 -18.44 -11.79
N ASP A 208 1.08 -17.37 -11.86
CA ASP A 208 2.43 -17.35 -11.33
C ASP A 208 2.38 -17.07 -9.81
N SER A 209 2.42 -18.16 -9.04
CA SER A 209 2.36 -18.11 -7.56
C SER A 209 3.66 -17.60 -6.92
N GLY A 210 4.62 -17.10 -7.72
CA GLY A 210 5.88 -16.53 -7.20
C GLY A 210 6.79 -17.51 -6.42
N ALA A 211 6.32 -18.73 -6.17
CA ALA A 211 7.00 -19.73 -5.35
C ALA A 211 7.87 -20.71 -6.16
N GLY A 212 7.96 -20.55 -7.48
CA GLY A 212 8.46 -21.62 -8.30
C GLY A 212 9.35 -21.28 -9.47
N HIS A 213 10.37 -20.43 -9.31
CA HIS A 213 11.53 -20.47 -10.21
C HIS A 213 12.81 -20.68 -9.41
N THR A 214 12.86 -21.74 -8.62
CA THR A 214 14.11 -22.46 -8.42
C THR A 214 14.26 -23.41 -9.60
N GLY A 215 14.58 -22.89 -10.77
CA GLY A 215 15.20 -23.69 -11.81
C GLY A 215 16.46 -24.29 -11.21
N ALA A 216 16.56 -25.63 -11.22
CA ALA A 216 17.73 -26.39 -10.78
C ALA A 216 18.99 -26.13 -11.63
N ASP A 217 18.95 -25.18 -12.53
CA ASP A 217 20.06 -24.63 -13.26
C ASP A 217 20.29 -23.21 -12.78
N GLY A 218 21.42 -22.98 -12.10
CA GLY A 218 21.86 -21.70 -11.56
C GLY A 218 22.12 -20.59 -12.60
N ALA A 219 21.23 -20.44 -13.57
CA ALA A 219 21.12 -19.27 -14.41
C ALA A 219 20.34 -18.21 -13.64
N SER A 220 21.04 -17.24 -13.03
CA SER A 220 20.52 -15.93 -12.67
C SER A 220 19.56 -15.49 -13.78
N ALA A 221 18.33 -15.09 -13.42
CA ALA A 221 17.42 -14.44 -14.38
C ALA A 221 18.23 -13.39 -15.10
N ALA A 222 18.38 -13.55 -16.44
CA ALA A 222 19.31 -12.73 -17.22
C ALA A 222 19.08 -11.28 -16.86
N ASP A 223 20.14 -10.59 -16.47
CA ASP A 223 20.08 -9.17 -16.14
C ASP A 223 19.55 -8.43 -17.37
N ASP A 224 18.26 -8.05 -17.33
CA ASP A 224 17.60 -7.31 -18.40
C ASP A 224 17.88 -5.80 -18.31
N GLY A 225 18.73 -5.37 -17.36
CA GLY A 225 19.05 -3.97 -17.10
C GLY A 225 17.88 -3.15 -16.54
N ASN A 226 16.74 -3.78 -16.25
CA ASN A 226 15.54 -3.11 -15.77
C ASN A 226 15.55 -2.93 -14.24
N PHE A 227 16.45 -2.10 -13.77
CA PHE A 227 16.60 -1.73 -12.37
C PHE A 227 17.15 -0.32 -12.26
N ALA A 228 17.12 0.26 -11.06
CA ALA A 228 17.79 1.53 -10.75
C ALA A 228 18.30 1.54 -9.32
N VAL A 229 19.49 2.10 -9.14
CA VAL A 229 20.05 2.51 -7.84
C VAL A 229 20.24 4.02 -7.89
N LEU A 230 19.61 4.72 -6.95
CA LEU A 230 19.70 6.18 -6.81
C LEU A 230 20.36 6.53 -5.47
N VAL A 231 21.26 7.50 -5.49
CA VAL A 231 21.91 8.04 -4.29
C VAL A 231 21.72 9.55 -4.28
N GLY A 232 21.12 10.09 -3.22
CA GLY A 232 20.81 11.52 -3.14
C GLY A 232 19.85 12.03 -4.24
N GLY A 233 19.07 11.13 -4.84
CA GLY A 233 18.17 11.42 -5.95
C GLY A 233 18.77 11.24 -7.35
N GLU A 234 20.09 11.06 -7.46
CA GLU A 234 20.78 10.83 -8.73
C GLU A 234 20.92 9.33 -9.02
N ILE A 235 20.73 8.95 -10.27
CA ILE A 235 20.91 7.56 -10.72
C ILE A 235 22.41 7.26 -10.79
N VAL A 236 22.84 6.30 -9.97
CA VAL A 236 24.24 5.85 -9.97
C VAL A 236 24.44 4.57 -10.76
N SER A 237 23.38 3.77 -10.92
CA SER A 237 23.37 2.55 -11.75
C SER A 237 21.96 2.22 -12.25
N GLY A 238 21.86 1.55 -13.39
CA GLY A 238 20.61 1.14 -14.02
C GLY A 238 19.98 2.23 -14.91
N VAL A 239 18.64 2.29 -14.92
CA VAL A 239 17.87 3.12 -15.87
C VAL A 239 16.96 4.13 -15.17
N ALA A 240 16.69 5.25 -15.86
CA ALA A 240 15.79 6.29 -15.35
C ALA A 240 14.32 5.85 -15.40
N ASP A 241 13.94 5.18 -16.47
CA ASP A 241 12.59 4.68 -16.71
C ASP A 241 12.58 3.17 -16.58
N LEU A 242 11.87 2.66 -15.58
CA LEU A 242 11.64 1.23 -15.39
C LEU A 242 10.46 0.76 -16.22
N THR A 243 10.54 -0.47 -16.71
CA THR A 243 9.42 -1.14 -17.38
C THR A 243 8.75 -2.11 -16.42
N GLU A 244 7.49 -1.86 -16.11
CA GLU A 244 6.60 -2.76 -15.37
C GLU A 244 5.69 -3.51 -16.34
N ARG A 245 5.47 -4.80 -16.12
CA ARG A 245 4.67 -5.66 -17.00
C ARG A 245 3.68 -6.47 -16.18
N MET A 246 2.43 -6.50 -16.61
CA MET A 246 1.37 -7.26 -15.96
C MET A 246 0.34 -7.75 -16.96
N SER A 247 -0.46 -8.74 -16.55
CA SER A 247 -1.65 -9.17 -17.27
C SER A 247 -2.91 -8.88 -16.45
N VAL A 248 -3.94 -8.35 -17.10
CA VAL A 248 -5.27 -8.15 -16.53
C VAL A 248 -6.29 -8.73 -17.50
N GLU A 249 -7.12 -9.67 -17.03
CA GLU A 249 -8.13 -10.37 -17.86
C GLU A 249 -7.54 -10.99 -19.15
N GLY A 250 -6.33 -11.54 -19.05
CA GLY A 250 -5.63 -12.14 -20.19
C GLY A 250 -5.02 -11.15 -21.18
N HIS A 251 -5.07 -9.84 -20.91
CA HIS A 251 -4.44 -8.80 -21.71
C HIS A 251 -3.17 -8.31 -21.05
N ASP A 252 -2.09 -8.23 -21.84
CA ASP A 252 -0.79 -7.77 -21.37
C ASP A 252 -0.67 -6.25 -21.47
N PHE A 253 -0.20 -5.64 -20.38
CA PHE A 253 0.09 -4.23 -20.29
C PHE A 253 1.56 -4.00 -19.92
N ALA A 254 2.18 -3.02 -20.56
CA ALA A 254 3.51 -2.54 -20.24
C ALA A 254 3.44 -1.07 -19.83
N TYR A 255 4.17 -0.72 -18.77
CA TYR A 255 4.22 0.64 -18.25
C TYR A 255 5.67 1.10 -18.18
N SER A 256 5.93 2.30 -18.67
CA SER A 256 7.12 3.07 -18.32
C SER A 256 6.83 3.83 -17.03
N VAL A 257 7.73 3.71 -16.04
CA VAL A 257 7.58 4.37 -14.74
C VAL A 257 8.92 4.96 -14.33
N ALA A 258 8.95 6.21 -13.87
CA ALA A 258 10.18 6.79 -13.38
C ALA A 258 10.74 5.96 -12.18
N SER A 259 12.04 5.71 -12.18
CA SER A 259 12.70 4.98 -11.10
C SER A 259 12.63 5.72 -9.76
N SER A 260 12.58 7.07 -9.78
CA SER A 260 12.34 7.94 -8.63
C SER A 260 10.87 8.08 -8.26
N GLY A 261 9.95 7.71 -9.18
CA GLY A 261 8.51 7.91 -9.05
C GLY A 261 7.82 6.87 -8.15
N PHE A 262 6.54 7.13 -7.90
CA PHE A 262 5.68 6.17 -7.21
C PHE A 262 5.25 5.04 -8.15
N TRP A 263 5.25 3.83 -7.63
CA TRP A 263 4.60 2.64 -8.16
C TRP A 263 4.22 1.71 -7.02
N GLN A 264 3.29 0.78 -7.24
CA GLN A 264 2.94 -0.22 -6.24
C GLN A 264 4.16 -1.06 -5.89
N ILE A 265 4.48 -1.11 -4.60
CA ILE A 265 5.75 -1.72 -4.12
C ILE A 265 5.65 -3.22 -3.91
N HIS A 266 4.44 -3.76 -3.75
CA HIS A 266 4.25 -5.20 -3.65
C HIS A 266 4.27 -5.81 -5.05
N ARG A 267 5.09 -6.85 -5.26
CA ARG A 267 5.28 -7.53 -6.56
C ARG A 267 3.96 -7.93 -7.26
N MET A 268 2.92 -8.31 -6.50
CA MET A 268 1.63 -8.76 -7.05
C MET A 268 0.55 -7.65 -7.10
N ALA A 269 0.75 -6.53 -6.42
CA ALA A 269 -0.26 -5.46 -6.37
C ALA A 269 -0.59 -4.86 -7.73
N PRO A 270 0.39 -4.62 -8.64
CA PRO A 270 0.10 -4.07 -9.96
C PRO A 270 -0.86 -4.92 -10.78
N MET A 271 -0.91 -6.23 -10.55
CA MET A 271 -1.83 -7.15 -11.23
C MET A 271 -3.16 -7.28 -10.48
N ARG A 272 -3.11 -7.50 -9.15
CA ARG A 272 -4.30 -7.83 -8.35
C ARG A 272 -5.26 -6.66 -8.16
N LEU A 273 -4.74 -5.46 -7.91
CA LEU A 273 -5.58 -4.28 -7.70
C LEU A 273 -6.34 -3.89 -8.98
N PRO A 274 -5.69 -3.75 -10.16
CA PRO A 274 -6.42 -3.48 -11.39
C PRO A 274 -7.41 -4.57 -11.78
N ALA A 275 -7.08 -5.86 -11.60
CA ALA A 275 -8.01 -6.95 -11.87
C ALA A 275 -9.28 -6.83 -11.01
N HIS A 276 -9.14 -6.51 -9.72
CA HIS A 276 -10.32 -6.28 -8.86
C HIS A 276 -11.09 -5.02 -9.26
N VAL A 277 -10.41 -3.91 -9.57
CA VAL A 277 -11.08 -2.69 -10.05
C VAL A 277 -11.85 -2.98 -11.35
N MET A 278 -11.27 -3.72 -12.29
CA MET A 278 -11.96 -4.12 -13.52
C MET A 278 -13.19 -4.97 -13.25
N SER A 279 -13.15 -5.89 -12.28
CA SER A 279 -14.36 -6.66 -11.89
C SER A 279 -15.49 -5.75 -11.42
N LEU A 280 -15.17 -4.70 -10.63
CA LEU A 280 -16.15 -3.70 -10.19
C LEU A 280 -16.65 -2.83 -11.36
N VAL A 281 -15.76 -2.44 -12.29
CA VAL A 281 -16.13 -1.70 -13.50
C VAL A 281 -17.13 -2.49 -14.32
N HIS A 282 -16.88 -3.77 -14.58
CA HIS A 282 -17.80 -4.64 -15.33
C HIS A 282 -19.13 -4.86 -14.60
N GLU A 283 -19.10 -5.00 -13.27
CA GLU A 283 -20.32 -5.10 -12.46
C GLU A 283 -21.20 -3.84 -12.61
N VAL A 284 -20.59 -2.66 -12.53
CA VAL A 284 -21.30 -1.38 -12.64
C VAL A 284 -21.79 -1.11 -14.05
N LEU A 285 -20.98 -1.38 -15.07
CA LEU A 285 -21.30 -1.07 -16.45
C LEU A 285 -22.24 -2.14 -17.08
N GLY A 286 -22.16 -3.40 -16.66
CA GLY A 286 -22.90 -4.49 -17.28
C GLY A 286 -22.59 -4.60 -18.77
N SER A 287 -23.61 -4.72 -19.61
CA SER A 287 -23.49 -4.86 -21.07
C SER A 287 -23.51 -3.53 -21.83
N ARG A 288 -23.07 -2.42 -21.23
CA ARG A 288 -23.08 -1.12 -21.91
C ARG A 288 -22.09 -1.09 -23.08
N GLU A 289 -22.53 -0.52 -24.20
CA GLU A 289 -21.71 -0.31 -25.40
C GLU A 289 -20.79 0.92 -25.29
N SER A 290 -21.10 1.83 -24.36
CA SER A 290 -20.30 3.04 -24.14
C SER A 290 -20.28 3.39 -22.67
N ALA A 291 -19.14 3.95 -22.23
CA ALA A 291 -18.94 4.40 -20.86
C ALA A 291 -18.08 5.65 -20.79
N VAL A 292 -18.34 6.50 -19.82
CA VAL A 292 -17.49 7.59 -19.38
C VAL A 292 -16.91 7.24 -18.01
N LEU A 293 -15.60 7.17 -17.89
CA LEU A 293 -14.92 6.82 -16.65
C LEU A 293 -13.97 7.93 -16.22
N TRP A 294 -13.83 8.11 -14.91
CA TRP A 294 -12.79 8.95 -14.34
C TRP A 294 -11.81 8.09 -13.55
N ASP A 295 -10.51 8.41 -13.69
CA ASP A 295 -9.43 7.88 -12.85
C ASP A 295 -8.70 9.05 -12.19
N LEU A 296 -8.94 9.24 -10.90
CA LEU A 296 -8.43 10.38 -10.13
C LEU A 296 -7.25 9.94 -9.26
N TYR A 297 -6.19 10.74 -9.24
CA TYR A 297 -4.89 10.40 -8.66
C TYR A 297 -4.25 9.23 -9.42
N SER A 298 -4.30 9.30 -10.74
CA SER A 298 -4.05 8.17 -11.65
C SER A 298 -2.58 7.72 -11.75
N GLY A 299 -1.64 8.47 -11.16
CA GLY A 299 -0.22 8.15 -11.24
C GLY A 299 0.26 7.98 -12.68
N SER A 300 1.03 6.93 -12.92
CA SER A 300 1.52 6.56 -14.26
C SER A 300 0.50 5.74 -15.08
N GLY A 301 -0.76 5.64 -14.61
CA GLY A 301 -1.87 5.04 -15.36
C GLY A 301 -2.17 3.57 -15.01
N LEU A 302 -1.83 3.12 -13.81
CA LEU A 302 -2.02 1.72 -13.39
C LEU A 302 -3.44 1.20 -13.64
N PHE A 303 -4.46 1.95 -13.23
CA PHE A 303 -5.86 1.63 -13.47
C PHE A 303 -6.35 2.14 -14.82
N SER A 304 -5.78 3.25 -15.30
CA SER A 304 -6.21 3.92 -16.52
C SER A 304 -6.11 3.03 -17.76
N LEU A 305 -4.98 2.31 -17.95
CA LEU A 305 -4.77 1.50 -19.14
C LEU A 305 -5.79 0.36 -19.27
N PRO A 306 -5.95 -0.53 -18.28
CA PRO A 306 -6.95 -1.61 -18.38
C PRO A 306 -8.38 -1.07 -18.49
N MET A 307 -8.76 -0.02 -17.79
CA MET A 307 -10.07 0.59 -17.91
C MET A 307 -10.31 1.17 -19.32
N ALA A 308 -9.33 1.87 -19.89
CA ALA A 308 -9.45 2.43 -21.23
C ALA A 308 -9.56 1.36 -22.33
N ALA A 309 -8.89 0.22 -22.13
CA ALA A 309 -8.84 -0.87 -23.09
C ALA A 309 -10.03 -1.84 -22.98
N LEU A 310 -10.52 -2.11 -21.77
CA LEU A 310 -11.36 -3.28 -21.53
C LEU A 310 -12.76 -2.96 -20.98
N ALA A 311 -13.03 -1.73 -20.49
CA ALA A 311 -14.28 -1.45 -19.76
C ALA A 311 -15.55 -1.54 -20.63
N ALA A 312 -15.55 -0.99 -21.81
CA ALA A 312 -16.63 -1.08 -22.79
C ALA A 312 -16.13 -0.76 -24.21
N PRO A 313 -16.81 -1.22 -25.27
CA PRO A 313 -16.38 -1.00 -26.66
C PRO A 313 -16.11 0.46 -27.04
N ARG A 314 -16.84 1.41 -26.45
CA ARG A 314 -16.69 2.86 -26.64
C ARG A 314 -16.50 3.56 -25.32
N THR A 315 -15.37 3.26 -24.66
CA THR A 315 -14.98 3.92 -23.42
C THR A 315 -14.33 5.27 -23.71
N ARG A 316 -14.67 6.30 -22.92
CA ARG A 316 -13.97 7.59 -22.86
C ARG A 316 -13.57 7.86 -21.41
N MET A 317 -12.38 8.39 -21.21
CA MET A 317 -11.87 8.59 -19.87
C MET A 317 -11.31 9.99 -19.64
N LEU A 318 -11.48 10.47 -18.42
CA LEU A 318 -10.69 11.55 -17.83
C LEU A 318 -9.76 10.96 -16.79
N THR A 319 -8.46 11.24 -16.89
CA THR A 319 -7.52 10.93 -15.81
C THR A 319 -6.90 12.20 -15.27
N VAL A 320 -6.68 12.25 -13.95
CA VAL A 320 -6.12 13.44 -13.28
C VAL A 320 -5.05 13.00 -12.29
N GLU A 321 -3.85 13.57 -12.45
CA GLU A 321 -2.71 13.34 -11.57
C GLU A 321 -1.95 14.66 -11.33
N GLY A 322 -1.51 14.86 -10.08
CA GLY A 322 -0.80 16.07 -9.66
C GLY A 322 0.66 16.12 -10.05
N ALA A 323 1.33 14.97 -10.17
CA ALA A 323 2.76 14.88 -10.45
C ALA A 323 3.04 14.95 -11.96
N PRO A 324 3.72 15.98 -12.48
CA PRO A 324 3.95 16.12 -13.93
C PRO A 324 4.70 14.95 -14.55
N GLU A 325 5.65 14.37 -13.84
CA GLU A 325 6.43 13.21 -14.30
C GLU A 325 5.55 11.97 -14.45
N ALA A 326 4.67 11.69 -13.47
CA ALA A 326 3.73 10.59 -13.54
C ALA A 326 2.75 10.75 -14.73
N VAL A 327 2.24 11.97 -14.97
CA VAL A 327 1.39 12.27 -16.14
C VAL A 327 2.15 12.10 -17.47
N HIS A 328 3.43 12.47 -17.50
CA HIS A 328 4.27 12.23 -18.68
C HIS A 328 4.32 10.73 -19.01
N HIS A 329 4.59 9.89 -18.00
CA HIS A 329 4.60 8.43 -18.13
C HIS A 329 3.20 7.89 -18.51
N ALA A 330 2.14 8.34 -17.87
CA ALA A 330 0.78 7.92 -18.19
C ALA A 330 0.44 8.19 -19.66
N ARG A 331 0.75 9.37 -20.17
CA ARG A 331 0.54 9.73 -21.59
C ARG A 331 1.39 8.90 -22.54
N ARG A 332 2.62 8.56 -22.14
CA ARG A 332 3.48 7.66 -22.90
C ARG A 332 2.88 6.26 -22.96
N ASN A 333 2.51 5.71 -21.80
CA ASN A 333 1.94 4.39 -21.67
C ASN A 333 0.65 4.24 -22.49
N LEU A 334 -0.24 5.23 -22.44
CA LEU A 334 -1.47 5.25 -23.25
C LEU A 334 -1.16 5.23 -24.75
N ARG A 335 -0.21 6.04 -25.22
CA ARG A 335 0.18 6.07 -26.65
C ARG A 335 0.79 4.74 -27.09
N GLU A 336 1.69 4.16 -26.29
CA GLU A 336 2.35 2.88 -26.60
C GLU A 336 1.34 1.72 -26.61
N ALA A 337 0.28 1.82 -25.81
CA ALA A 337 -0.85 0.87 -25.83
C ALA A 337 -1.87 1.17 -26.94
N GLY A 338 -1.71 2.22 -27.76
CA GLY A 338 -2.64 2.59 -28.81
C GLY A 338 -3.99 3.14 -28.31
N LEU A 339 -4.03 3.69 -27.09
CA LEU A 339 -5.23 4.20 -26.44
C LEU A 339 -5.32 5.72 -26.63
N ASP A 340 -6.24 6.19 -27.47
CA ASP A 340 -6.52 7.59 -27.78
C ASP A 340 -7.82 8.13 -27.16
N ASN A 341 -8.51 7.29 -26.38
CA ASN A 341 -9.80 7.55 -25.75
C ASN A 341 -9.68 8.15 -24.33
N VAL A 342 -8.49 8.62 -23.93
CA VAL A 342 -8.19 9.14 -22.58
C VAL A 342 -7.70 10.58 -22.62
N ASP A 343 -8.38 11.50 -21.91
CA ASP A 343 -7.93 12.86 -21.63
C ASP A 343 -7.12 12.87 -20.33
N ALA A 344 -5.78 12.76 -20.44
CA ALA A 344 -4.88 12.72 -19.29
C ALA A 344 -4.42 14.13 -18.89
N ARG A 345 -4.83 14.59 -17.70
CA ARG A 345 -4.58 15.94 -17.18
C ARG A 345 -3.62 15.97 -16.01
N CYS A 346 -2.69 16.93 -16.07
CA CYS A 346 -1.81 17.25 -14.97
C CYS A 346 -2.40 18.39 -14.13
N GLY A 347 -2.57 18.18 -12.82
CA GLY A 347 -3.00 19.22 -11.90
C GLY A 347 -3.64 18.68 -10.63
N ASP A 348 -3.91 19.59 -9.70
CA ASP A 348 -4.72 19.29 -8.50
C ASP A 348 -6.11 18.78 -8.91
N VAL A 349 -6.52 17.65 -8.34
CA VAL A 349 -7.78 16.99 -8.69
C VAL A 349 -8.97 17.95 -8.49
N ALA A 350 -9.07 18.60 -7.33
CA ALA A 350 -10.17 19.50 -7.04
C ALA A 350 -10.18 20.76 -7.94
N ALA A 351 -9.02 21.17 -8.46
CA ALA A 351 -8.94 22.28 -9.43
C ALA A 351 -9.38 21.82 -10.82
N THR A 352 -8.93 20.66 -11.26
CA THR A 352 -9.22 20.10 -12.57
C THR A 352 -10.71 19.76 -12.73
N LEU A 353 -11.34 19.21 -11.71
CA LEU A 353 -12.76 18.86 -11.72
C LEU A 353 -13.72 20.06 -11.84
N ARG A 354 -13.25 21.31 -11.70
CA ARG A 354 -14.07 22.49 -11.98
C ARG A 354 -14.30 22.76 -13.48
N ASN A 355 -13.45 22.19 -14.35
CA ASN A 355 -13.48 22.44 -15.79
C ASN A 355 -13.36 21.13 -16.57
N VAL A 356 -14.25 20.19 -16.31
CA VAL A 356 -14.32 18.93 -17.07
C VAL A 356 -15.03 19.20 -18.40
N PRO A 357 -14.55 18.69 -19.55
CA PRO A 357 -15.24 18.77 -20.83
C PRO A 357 -16.66 18.22 -20.73
N HIS A 358 -17.57 18.83 -21.47
CA HIS A 358 -19.00 18.47 -21.40
C HIS A 358 -19.26 16.98 -21.66
N ASP A 359 -18.56 16.41 -22.59
CA ASP A 359 -18.65 15.00 -23.00
C ASP A 359 -18.01 14.00 -22.01
N LEU A 360 -17.23 14.49 -21.03
CA LEU A 360 -16.67 13.72 -19.91
C LEU A 360 -17.27 14.10 -18.56
N SER A 361 -18.21 15.05 -18.51
CA SER A 361 -18.69 15.66 -17.28
C SER A 361 -19.63 14.78 -16.44
N ARG A 362 -20.13 13.69 -17.02
CA ARG A 362 -21.05 12.74 -16.35
C ARG A 362 -20.48 11.32 -16.40
N PRO A 363 -19.60 10.97 -15.48
CA PRO A 363 -19.01 9.63 -15.45
C PRO A 363 -20.04 8.58 -15.04
N ASP A 364 -19.96 7.42 -15.67
CA ASP A 364 -20.68 6.21 -15.27
C ASP A 364 -20.06 5.55 -14.05
N MET A 365 -18.74 5.75 -13.87
CA MET A 365 -18.02 5.33 -12.66
C MET A 365 -16.79 6.22 -12.46
N VAL A 366 -16.44 6.47 -11.20
CA VAL A 366 -15.20 7.11 -10.77
C VAL A 366 -14.34 6.10 -10.04
N VAL A 367 -13.09 5.99 -10.42
CA VAL A 367 -12.05 5.28 -9.67
C VAL A 367 -11.12 6.32 -9.09
N LEU A 368 -10.72 6.19 -7.82
CA LEU A 368 -9.75 7.11 -7.22
C LEU A 368 -8.84 6.39 -6.24
N ASP A 369 -7.56 6.72 -6.29
CA ASP A 369 -6.49 6.22 -5.41
C ASP A 369 -5.76 7.41 -4.75
N PRO A 370 -6.39 8.10 -3.79
CA PRO A 370 -5.83 9.32 -3.21
C PRO A 370 -4.68 9.01 -2.24
N PRO A 371 -3.84 10.02 -1.93
CA PRO A 371 -2.80 9.89 -0.94
C PRO A 371 -3.37 9.56 0.46
N ARG A 372 -2.51 9.20 1.42
CA ARG A 372 -2.88 8.84 2.81
C ARG A 372 -3.84 9.81 3.50
N ALA A 373 -3.87 11.08 3.10
CA ALA A 373 -4.79 12.08 3.64
C ALA A 373 -6.24 11.94 3.15
N GLY A 374 -6.52 11.01 2.23
CA GLY A 374 -7.81 10.82 1.55
C GLY A 374 -8.10 11.86 0.46
N ALA A 375 -9.21 11.69 -0.23
CA ALA A 375 -9.70 12.60 -1.26
C ALA A 375 -10.23 13.91 -0.66
N ARG A 376 -10.68 13.86 0.57
CA ARG A 376 -11.25 14.97 1.36
C ARG A 376 -12.60 15.47 0.81
N ALA A 377 -13.35 16.11 1.65
CA ALA A 377 -14.73 16.52 1.41
C ALA A 377 -14.97 17.36 0.14
N LYS A 378 -13.95 18.09 -0.34
CA LYS A 378 -14.08 18.90 -1.56
C LYS A 378 -14.17 18.03 -2.81
N VAL A 379 -13.27 17.06 -2.95
CA VAL A 379 -13.27 16.14 -4.10
C VAL A 379 -14.48 15.22 -4.02
N CYS A 380 -14.83 14.67 -2.85
CA CYS A 380 -16.04 13.87 -2.66
C CYS A 380 -17.31 14.61 -3.13
N ARG A 381 -17.45 15.92 -2.80
CA ARG A 381 -18.58 16.74 -3.26
C ARG A 381 -18.59 16.91 -4.79
N GLN A 382 -17.44 17.18 -5.40
CA GLN A 382 -17.34 17.33 -6.86
C GLN A 382 -17.69 16.04 -7.60
N ILE A 383 -17.26 14.87 -7.06
CA ILE A 383 -17.67 13.57 -7.58
C ILE A 383 -19.18 13.40 -7.47
N ALA A 384 -19.79 13.76 -6.33
CA ALA A 384 -21.23 13.67 -6.16
C ALA A 384 -22.01 14.62 -7.09
N GLU A 385 -21.49 15.84 -7.31
CA GLU A 385 -22.05 16.85 -8.22
C GLU A 385 -22.00 16.43 -9.69
N SER A 386 -21.00 15.61 -10.10
CA SER A 386 -20.94 15.04 -11.46
C SER A 386 -22.08 14.07 -11.75
N GLY A 387 -22.73 13.56 -10.69
CA GLY A 387 -23.83 12.61 -10.82
C GLY A 387 -23.36 11.16 -10.96
N ALA A 388 -22.08 10.85 -10.73
CA ALA A 388 -21.55 9.50 -10.80
C ALA A 388 -22.42 8.50 -10.02
N PRO A 389 -22.92 7.42 -10.61
CA PRO A 389 -23.72 6.42 -9.89
C PRO A 389 -22.88 5.51 -9.01
N ALA A 390 -21.60 5.35 -9.31
CA ALA A 390 -20.69 4.47 -8.60
C ALA A 390 -19.29 5.09 -8.45
N VAL A 391 -18.64 4.78 -7.32
CA VAL A 391 -17.28 5.26 -7.00
C VAL A 391 -16.49 4.10 -6.41
N ALA A 392 -15.41 3.66 -7.07
CA ALA A 392 -14.44 2.75 -6.48
C ALA A 392 -13.32 3.57 -5.84
N TYR A 393 -13.18 3.44 -4.55
CA TYR A 393 -12.19 4.16 -3.73
C TYR A 393 -11.12 3.19 -3.26
N ILE A 394 -9.89 3.39 -3.71
CA ILE A 394 -8.71 2.67 -3.24
C ILE A 394 -8.09 3.48 -2.10
N ALA A 395 -7.73 2.84 -0.98
CA ALA A 395 -7.25 3.53 0.20
C ALA A 395 -6.17 2.72 0.93
N CYS A 396 -5.01 3.30 1.06
CA CYS A 396 -3.92 2.75 1.89
C CYS A 396 -4.03 3.12 3.38
N ASP A 397 -5.01 3.94 3.77
CA ASP A 397 -5.27 4.35 5.16
C ASP A 397 -6.77 4.22 5.50
N PRO A 398 -7.14 3.25 6.36
CA PRO A 398 -8.53 3.05 6.79
C PRO A 398 -9.16 4.28 7.49
N THR A 399 -8.35 5.10 8.15
CA THR A 399 -8.82 6.30 8.85
C THR A 399 -9.33 7.37 7.88
N SER A 400 -8.59 7.62 6.80
CA SER A 400 -8.98 8.57 5.77
C SER A 400 -10.16 8.05 4.95
N LEU A 401 -10.17 6.76 4.61
CA LEU A 401 -11.32 6.10 3.96
C LEU A 401 -12.59 6.29 4.78
N ALA A 402 -12.54 6.04 6.07
CA ALA A 402 -13.70 6.17 6.94
C ALA A 402 -14.24 7.61 7.01
N ARG A 403 -13.38 8.63 7.07
CA ARG A 403 -13.79 10.04 7.03
C ARG A 403 -14.45 10.41 5.70
N ASP A 404 -13.89 9.94 4.58
CA ASP A 404 -14.45 10.20 3.27
C ASP A 404 -15.74 9.40 3.05
N THR A 405 -15.88 8.21 3.66
CA THR A 405 -17.13 7.44 3.71
C THR A 405 -18.26 8.24 4.37
N ALA A 406 -18.01 8.84 5.55
CA ALA A 406 -19.00 9.71 6.19
C ALA A 406 -19.41 10.88 5.30
N THR A 407 -18.45 11.44 4.55
CA THR A 407 -18.70 12.49 3.57
C THR A 407 -19.58 11.99 2.43
N PHE A 408 -19.25 10.87 1.80
CA PHE A 408 -20.04 10.27 0.73
C PHE A 408 -21.45 9.89 1.19
N ALA A 409 -21.59 9.35 2.42
CA ALA A 409 -22.91 9.06 3.00
C ALA A 409 -23.79 10.32 3.10
N SER A 410 -23.22 11.47 3.53
CA SER A 410 -23.92 12.75 3.57
C SER A 410 -24.33 13.28 2.19
N LEU A 411 -23.69 12.79 1.12
CA LEU A 411 -23.92 13.16 -0.27
C LEU A 411 -24.84 12.18 -1.02
N GLY A 412 -25.41 11.19 -0.31
CA GLY A 412 -26.35 10.22 -0.86
C GLY A 412 -25.68 9.01 -1.49
N TYR A 413 -24.55 8.58 -0.98
CA TYR A 413 -23.92 7.30 -1.33
C TYR A 413 -23.93 6.35 -0.14
N GLU A 414 -23.92 5.07 -0.41
CA GLU A 414 -23.74 4.00 0.57
C GLU A 414 -22.58 3.08 0.15
N VAL A 415 -21.96 2.44 1.12
CA VAL A 415 -20.95 1.40 0.85
C VAL A 415 -21.66 0.15 0.38
N ALA A 416 -21.55 -0.16 -0.90
CA ALA A 416 -22.13 -1.34 -1.51
C ALA A 416 -21.23 -2.57 -1.32
N PHE A 417 -19.91 -2.37 -1.28
CA PHE A 417 -18.93 -3.43 -1.19
C PHE A 417 -17.64 -2.89 -0.55
N ILE A 418 -16.93 -3.74 0.20
CA ILE A 418 -15.60 -3.45 0.72
C ILE A 418 -14.75 -4.72 0.71
N ARG A 419 -13.52 -4.62 0.24
CA ARG A 419 -12.51 -5.66 0.30
C ARG A 419 -11.15 -5.03 0.56
N ALA A 420 -10.32 -5.74 1.28
CA ALA A 420 -8.95 -5.30 1.54
C ALA A 420 -7.94 -6.31 1.01
N PHE A 421 -6.72 -5.83 0.77
CA PHE A 421 -5.61 -6.58 0.21
C PHE A 421 -4.38 -6.39 1.09
N ASP A 422 -3.78 -7.49 1.50
CA ASP A 422 -2.54 -7.48 2.27
C ASP A 422 -1.33 -7.31 1.33
N ILE A 423 -1.21 -6.11 0.74
CA ILE A 423 -0.05 -5.76 -0.09
C ILE A 423 1.13 -5.21 0.73
N TYR A 424 1.03 -5.27 2.05
CA TYR A 424 2.08 -4.85 2.98
C TYR A 424 2.24 -5.86 4.13
N PRO A 425 2.57 -7.14 3.84
CA PRO A 425 2.84 -8.13 4.89
C PRO A 425 3.86 -7.62 5.91
N MET A 426 3.79 -8.10 7.13
CA MET A 426 4.61 -7.69 8.28
C MET A 426 4.41 -6.24 8.73
N THR A 427 3.44 -5.51 8.16
CA THR A 427 3.11 -4.13 8.56
C THR A 427 1.63 -3.99 8.87
N HIS A 428 1.26 -2.95 9.63
CA HIS A 428 -0.14 -2.60 9.89
C HIS A 428 -0.87 -2.01 8.69
N HIS A 429 -0.14 -1.63 7.64
CA HIS A 429 -0.72 -1.07 6.43
C HIS A 429 -1.56 -2.10 5.67
N VAL A 430 -2.61 -1.63 5.06
CA VAL A 430 -3.54 -2.44 4.26
C VAL A 430 -4.09 -1.60 3.12
N GLU A 431 -4.26 -2.20 1.96
CA GLU A 431 -4.94 -1.56 0.84
C GLU A 431 -6.41 -1.96 0.86
N THR A 432 -7.31 -1.00 0.86
CA THR A 432 -8.75 -1.23 0.94
C THR A 432 -9.43 -0.67 -0.30
N ILE A 433 -10.27 -1.47 -0.97
CA ILE A 433 -11.10 -1.01 -2.08
C ILE A 433 -12.57 -1.04 -1.64
N ALA A 434 -13.19 0.13 -1.63
CA ALA A 434 -14.60 0.31 -1.31
C ALA A 434 -15.37 0.76 -2.56
N LEU A 435 -16.47 0.08 -2.88
CA LEU A 435 -17.43 0.52 -3.89
C LEU A 435 -18.56 1.28 -3.19
N PHE A 436 -18.72 2.53 -3.56
CA PHE A 436 -19.87 3.35 -3.18
C PHE A 436 -20.89 3.38 -4.30
N SER A 437 -22.15 3.16 -3.96
CA SER A 437 -23.27 3.30 -4.88
C SER A 437 -24.16 4.46 -4.46
N ARG A 438 -24.64 5.23 -5.44
CA ARG A 438 -25.55 6.33 -5.17
C ARG A 438 -26.92 5.81 -4.79
N THR A 439 -27.42 6.20 -3.63
CA THR A 439 -28.78 5.81 -3.20
C THR A 439 -29.80 6.48 -4.13
N ARG A 440 -30.71 5.67 -4.70
CA ARG A 440 -31.85 6.22 -5.43
C ARG A 440 -32.73 6.91 -4.40
N LYS A 441 -32.96 8.21 -4.56
CA LYS A 441 -34.04 8.88 -3.82
C LYS A 441 -35.33 8.15 -4.21
N ALA A 442 -35.97 7.52 -3.19
CA ALA A 442 -37.29 6.93 -3.35
C ALA A 442 -38.32 8.00 -3.74
#